data_7db72da2d10ab5db7499976b4bab2b0a
#
_entry.id   7db72da2d10ab5db7499976b4bab2b0a
#
_cell.length_a   1.000
_cell.length_b   1.000
_cell.length_c   1.000
_cell.angle_alpha   90.00
_cell.angle_beta   90.00
_cell.angle_gamma   90.00
#
_symmetry.space_group_name_H-M   'P 1'
#
loop_
_entity.id
_entity.type
_entity.pdbx_description
1 polymer ?
#
loop_
_entity_poly.entity_id
_entity_poly.type
_entity_poly.pdbx_seq_one_letter_code
_entity_poly.pdbx_strand_id
1 'polypeptide(L)'
;MVLDITTLRVALGVVALTLLLLFYASFRRTRSSYNGWWCIALLFFLAGNLAFLLNGTPHQVWANPSGNVLLVAGALSVWTGARSLRMLPPPRWQFATACGITALASVLESPGHNTWSGGLVYLGFMTLGIALASRDLWLLDSSYSHVHKSMALAAGFLAAYYFCRLAVYLVEGPTGPTFRMYFGPSIASLVTLILLVAVSFSMTALSNDQLINRLSERAARDNLTGLLNRGTFMDLATKELERLRTTNSVASLILADLDHFKAINDEYGHAAGDAALQAFAVACTESVRSTDLVGRYGGEEFILLLPGASQERAEIIAADINRSLATAKNVDDIHIPTVSYGVTATEFDAVDLTAMIAAADAALYEAKSLGRNRVVRASPHA
;
A
#
# COMPACT_ATOMS: atom_id res chain seq x y z
N MET A 1 -37.70 -17.06 13.74
CA MET A 1 -37.73 -16.40 12.43
C MET A 1 -36.87 -17.25 11.47
N VAL A 2 -37.51 -17.99 10.55
CA VAL A 2 -36.79 -18.80 9.58
C VAL A 2 -36.32 -17.83 8.48
N LEU A 3 -35.01 -17.59 8.39
CA LEU A 3 -34.44 -16.76 7.32
C LEU A 3 -34.66 -17.48 6.00
N ASP A 4 -35.48 -16.90 5.13
CA ASP A 4 -35.71 -17.43 3.79
C ASP A 4 -34.45 -17.31 2.93
N ILE A 5 -34.03 -18.44 2.36
CA ILE A 5 -32.82 -18.53 1.54
C ILE A 5 -32.89 -17.65 0.30
N THR A 6 -34.08 -17.52 -0.32
CA THR A 6 -34.28 -16.70 -1.52
C THR A 6 -34.05 -15.23 -1.21
N THR A 7 -34.63 -14.75 -0.09
CA THR A 7 -34.43 -13.39 0.38
C THR A 7 -32.96 -13.10 0.67
N LEU A 8 -32.23 -14.02 1.33
CA LEU A 8 -30.79 -13.86 1.61
C LEU A 8 -29.95 -13.84 0.33
N ARG A 9 -30.28 -14.68 -0.65
CA ARG A 9 -29.58 -14.69 -1.95
C ARG A 9 -29.83 -13.41 -2.74
N VAL A 10 -31.05 -12.89 -2.74
CA VAL A 10 -31.38 -11.61 -3.37
C VAL A 10 -30.62 -10.47 -2.68
N ALA A 11 -30.64 -10.44 -1.33
CA ALA A 11 -29.88 -9.44 -0.57
C ALA A 11 -28.36 -9.49 -0.90
N LEU A 12 -27.77 -10.70 -0.91
CA LEU A 12 -26.38 -10.90 -1.28
C LEU A 12 -26.09 -10.41 -2.73
N GLY A 13 -27.02 -10.67 -3.65
CA GLY A 13 -26.92 -10.22 -5.03
C GLY A 13 -26.95 -8.69 -5.13
N VAL A 14 -27.85 -8.02 -4.43
CA VAL A 14 -27.94 -6.54 -4.40
C VAL A 14 -26.67 -5.93 -3.82
N VAL A 15 -26.17 -6.46 -2.70
CA VAL A 15 -24.92 -5.99 -2.09
C VAL A 15 -23.75 -6.23 -3.02
N ALA A 16 -23.61 -7.42 -3.63
CA ALA A 16 -22.55 -7.72 -4.57
C ALA A 16 -22.57 -6.79 -5.80
N LEU A 17 -23.76 -6.48 -6.34
CA LEU A 17 -23.92 -5.54 -7.45
C LEU A 17 -23.50 -4.10 -7.04
N THR A 18 -23.96 -3.63 -5.88
CA THR A 18 -23.58 -2.30 -5.37
C THR A 18 -22.06 -2.18 -5.19
N LEU A 19 -21.44 -3.18 -4.58
CA LEU A 19 -19.99 -3.23 -4.41
C LEU A 19 -19.26 -3.31 -5.74
N LEU A 20 -19.77 -4.08 -6.71
CA LEU A 20 -19.19 -4.17 -8.05
C LEU A 20 -19.16 -2.79 -8.72
N LEU A 21 -20.24 -2.02 -8.66
CA LEU A 21 -20.29 -0.67 -9.23
C LEU A 21 -19.29 0.28 -8.55
N LEU A 22 -19.20 0.24 -7.22
CA LEU A 22 -18.23 1.04 -6.45
C LEU A 22 -16.79 0.69 -6.80
N PHE A 23 -16.45 -0.60 -6.84
CA PHE A 23 -15.09 -1.05 -7.18
C PHE A 23 -14.75 -0.82 -8.64
N TYR A 24 -15.71 -0.91 -9.54
CA TYR A 24 -15.50 -0.57 -10.94
C TYR A 24 -15.18 0.93 -11.12
N ALA A 25 -15.86 1.81 -10.40
CA ALA A 25 -15.53 3.23 -10.38
C ALA A 25 -14.12 3.49 -9.84
N SER A 26 -13.74 2.81 -8.75
CA SER A 26 -12.37 2.84 -8.21
C SER A 26 -11.34 2.29 -9.21
N PHE A 27 -11.61 1.15 -9.85
CA PHE A 27 -10.74 0.58 -10.87
C PHE A 27 -10.51 1.52 -12.05
N ARG A 28 -11.56 2.19 -12.54
CA ARG A 28 -11.42 3.18 -13.62
C ARG A 28 -10.48 4.33 -13.27
N ARG A 29 -10.44 4.74 -12.00
CA ARG A 29 -9.57 5.82 -11.53
C ARG A 29 -8.14 5.36 -11.30
N THR A 30 -7.97 4.19 -10.67
CA THR A 30 -6.66 3.73 -10.20
C THR A 30 -5.94 2.83 -11.18
N ARG A 31 -6.66 2.14 -12.09
CA ARG A 31 -6.16 1.06 -12.97
C ARG A 31 -5.38 -0.02 -12.21
N SER A 32 -5.69 -0.18 -10.92
CA SER A 32 -5.02 -1.15 -10.05
C SER A 32 -5.44 -2.57 -10.39
N SER A 33 -4.46 -3.46 -10.61
CA SER A 33 -4.72 -4.86 -10.95
C SER A 33 -5.58 -5.57 -9.90
N TYR A 34 -5.38 -5.30 -8.60
CA TYR A 34 -6.16 -5.96 -7.57
C TYR A 34 -7.63 -5.49 -7.53
N ASN A 35 -7.91 -4.20 -7.80
CA ASN A 35 -9.29 -3.70 -7.95
C ASN A 35 -9.99 -4.38 -9.13
N GLY A 36 -9.27 -4.60 -10.24
CA GLY A 36 -9.78 -5.34 -11.39
C GLY A 36 -10.15 -6.77 -11.04
N TRP A 37 -9.28 -7.50 -10.35
CA TRP A 37 -9.56 -8.87 -9.92
C TRP A 37 -10.70 -8.95 -8.90
N TRP A 38 -10.84 -7.94 -8.04
CA TRP A 38 -11.97 -7.85 -7.11
C TRP A 38 -13.30 -7.64 -7.83
N CYS A 39 -13.34 -6.80 -8.86
CA CYS A 39 -14.53 -6.65 -9.72
C CYS A 39 -14.90 -7.98 -10.40
N ILE A 40 -13.91 -8.72 -10.91
CA ILE A 40 -14.12 -10.05 -11.52
C ILE A 40 -14.68 -11.03 -10.47
N ALA A 41 -14.14 -11.03 -9.25
CA ALA A 41 -14.64 -11.89 -8.17
C ALA A 41 -16.10 -11.58 -7.81
N LEU A 42 -16.46 -10.30 -7.66
CA LEU A 42 -17.83 -9.87 -7.38
C LEU A 42 -18.80 -10.26 -8.51
N LEU A 43 -18.36 -10.12 -9.77
CA LEU A 43 -19.15 -10.55 -10.92
C LEU A 43 -19.42 -12.05 -10.88
N PHE A 44 -18.41 -12.86 -10.58
CA PHE A 44 -18.55 -14.31 -10.47
C PHE A 44 -19.43 -14.70 -9.27
N PHE A 45 -19.28 -14.06 -8.12
CA PHE A 45 -20.15 -14.29 -6.96
C PHE A 45 -21.60 -13.91 -7.23
N LEU A 46 -21.83 -12.78 -7.90
CA LEU A 46 -23.17 -12.36 -8.33
C LEU A 46 -23.80 -13.38 -9.27
N ALA A 47 -23.10 -13.75 -10.35
CA ALA A 47 -23.60 -14.70 -11.35
C ALA A 47 -23.84 -16.09 -10.75
N GLY A 48 -22.92 -16.60 -9.91
CA GLY A 48 -23.09 -17.88 -9.22
C GLY A 48 -24.26 -17.90 -8.26
N ASN A 49 -24.45 -16.80 -7.51
CA ASN A 49 -25.58 -16.66 -6.60
C ASN A 49 -26.92 -16.58 -7.36
N LEU A 50 -26.98 -15.89 -8.49
CA LEU A 50 -28.14 -15.85 -9.37
C LEU A 50 -28.46 -17.24 -9.94
N ALA A 51 -27.45 -18.01 -10.38
CA ALA A 51 -27.65 -19.37 -10.84
C ALA A 51 -28.33 -20.24 -9.75
N PHE A 52 -27.91 -20.11 -8.50
CA PHE A 52 -28.55 -20.86 -7.40
C PHE A 52 -30.00 -20.47 -7.09
N LEU A 53 -30.51 -19.34 -7.56
CA LEU A 53 -31.94 -19.04 -7.46
C LEU A 53 -32.81 -19.99 -8.28
N LEU A 54 -32.22 -20.64 -9.30
CA LEU A 54 -32.91 -21.62 -10.14
C LEU A 54 -32.87 -23.05 -9.58
N ASN A 55 -32.26 -23.28 -8.41
CA ASN A 55 -32.30 -24.58 -7.74
C ASN A 55 -33.75 -24.91 -7.35
N GLY A 56 -34.13 -26.17 -7.51
CA GLY A 56 -35.51 -26.64 -7.31
C GLY A 56 -36.43 -26.39 -8.52
N THR A 57 -35.92 -25.83 -9.63
CA THR A 57 -36.62 -25.68 -10.90
C THR A 57 -36.08 -26.68 -11.96
N PRO A 58 -36.75 -26.86 -13.11
CA PRO A 58 -36.21 -27.68 -14.20
C PRO A 58 -34.85 -27.22 -14.72
N HIS A 59 -34.47 -25.98 -14.47
CA HIS A 59 -33.19 -25.38 -14.85
C HIS A 59 -32.02 -25.77 -13.94
N GLN A 60 -32.26 -26.44 -12.83
CA GLN A 60 -31.24 -26.87 -11.87
C GLN A 60 -30.11 -27.70 -12.53
N VAL A 61 -30.40 -28.47 -13.55
CA VAL A 61 -29.45 -29.33 -14.29
C VAL A 61 -28.18 -28.55 -14.70
N TRP A 62 -28.35 -27.35 -15.21
CA TRP A 62 -27.22 -26.48 -15.61
C TRP A 62 -26.89 -25.39 -14.59
N ALA A 63 -27.89 -24.93 -13.82
CA ALA A 63 -27.74 -23.83 -12.88
C ALA A 63 -26.87 -24.20 -11.69
N ASN A 64 -27.02 -25.42 -11.15
CA ASN A 64 -26.22 -25.88 -10.03
C ASN A 64 -24.72 -26.04 -10.39
N PRO A 65 -24.34 -26.77 -11.46
CA PRO A 65 -22.93 -26.82 -11.88
C PRO A 65 -22.34 -25.45 -12.19
N SER A 66 -23.08 -24.61 -12.91
CA SER A 66 -22.64 -23.24 -13.22
C SER A 66 -22.42 -22.41 -11.96
N GLY A 67 -23.34 -22.49 -10.99
CA GLY A 67 -23.21 -21.80 -9.71
C GLY A 67 -21.97 -22.22 -8.94
N ASN A 68 -21.69 -23.52 -8.84
CA ASN A 68 -20.48 -24.04 -8.18
C ASN A 68 -19.20 -23.51 -8.85
N VAL A 69 -19.11 -23.61 -10.17
CA VAL A 69 -17.94 -23.14 -10.95
C VAL A 69 -17.74 -21.64 -10.78
N LEU A 70 -18.81 -20.84 -10.89
CA LEU A 70 -18.74 -19.39 -10.78
C LEU A 70 -18.30 -18.95 -9.39
N LEU A 71 -18.81 -19.59 -8.32
CA LEU A 71 -18.37 -19.26 -6.97
C LEU A 71 -16.90 -19.64 -6.70
N VAL A 72 -16.45 -20.80 -7.19
CA VAL A 72 -15.03 -21.20 -7.14
C VAL A 72 -14.17 -20.22 -7.93
N ALA A 73 -14.59 -19.82 -9.14
CA ALA A 73 -13.91 -18.80 -9.93
C ALA A 73 -13.84 -17.45 -9.18
N GLY A 74 -14.89 -17.08 -8.45
CA GLY A 74 -14.90 -15.91 -7.57
C GLY A 74 -13.84 -16.00 -6.47
N ALA A 75 -13.78 -17.12 -5.74
CA ALA A 75 -12.78 -17.31 -4.67
C ALA A 75 -11.33 -17.28 -5.22
N LEU A 76 -11.09 -17.89 -6.38
CA LEU A 76 -9.79 -17.86 -7.05
C LEU A 76 -9.45 -16.48 -7.60
N SER A 77 -10.43 -15.68 -7.98
CA SER A 77 -10.24 -14.28 -8.39
C SER A 77 -9.82 -13.42 -7.19
N VAL A 78 -10.39 -13.64 -6.00
CA VAL A 78 -9.93 -12.99 -4.75
C VAL A 78 -8.46 -13.35 -4.47
N TRP A 79 -8.10 -14.63 -4.57
CA TRP A 79 -6.71 -15.05 -4.43
C TRP A 79 -5.78 -14.40 -5.46
N THR A 80 -6.20 -14.35 -6.73
CA THR A 80 -5.42 -13.69 -7.79
C THR A 80 -5.23 -12.19 -7.51
N GLY A 81 -6.25 -11.54 -6.97
CA GLY A 81 -6.18 -10.16 -6.49
C GLY A 81 -5.14 -9.99 -5.38
N ALA A 82 -5.16 -10.86 -4.35
CA ALA A 82 -4.17 -10.85 -3.27
C ALA A 82 -2.73 -11.06 -3.80
N ARG A 83 -2.54 -11.99 -4.75
CA ARG A 83 -1.25 -12.20 -5.44
C ARG A 83 -0.76 -10.97 -6.20
N SER A 84 -1.69 -10.23 -6.83
CA SER A 84 -1.33 -9.02 -7.59
C SER A 84 -0.77 -7.91 -6.70
N LEU A 85 -1.18 -7.83 -5.42
CA LEU A 85 -0.59 -6.92 -4.44
C LEU A 85 0.86 -7.29 -4.10
N ARG A 86 1.21 -8.57 -4.18
CA ARG A 86 2.58 -9.09 -4.01
C ARG A 86 3.39 -9.10 -5.31
N MET A 87 2.89 -8.48 -6.38
CA MET A 87 3.51 -8.47 -7.70
C MET A 87 3.75 -9.89 -8.29
N LEU A 88 2.98 -10.89 -7.83
CA LEU A 88 3.07 -12.27 -8.31
C LEU A 88 2.16 -12.50 -9.53
N PRO A 89 2.56 -13.36 -10.48
CA PRO A 89 1.76 -13.65 -11.66
C PRO A 89 0.45 -14.37 -11.31
N PRO A 90 -0.62 -14.20 -12.13
CA PRO A 90 -1.90 -14.88 -11.92
C PRO A 90 -1.73 -16.41 -12.02
N PRO A 91 -2.42 -17.19 -11.17
CA PRO A 91 -2.29 -18.65 -11.13
C PRO A 91 -3.14 -19.33 -12.19
N ARG A 92 -2.82 -19.13 -13.47
CA ARG A 92 -3.66 -19.52 -14.62
C ARG A 92 -4.03 -21.01 -14.64
N TRP A 93 -3.05 -21.88 -14.37
CA TRP A 93 -3.27 -23.34 -14.37
C TRP A 93 -4.15 -23.79 -13.20
N GLN A 94 -3.86 -23.31 -12.00
CA GLN A 94 -4.63 -23.62 -10.80
C GLN A 94 -6.09 -23.13 -10.95
N PHE A 95 -6.27 -21.96 -11.58
CA PHE A 95 -7.60 -21.42 -11.87
C PHE A 95 -8.37 -22.34 -12.81
N ALA A 96 -7.78 -22.70 -13.95
CA ALA A 96 -8.42 -23.53 -14.96
C ALA A 96 -8.72 -24.95 -14.45
N THR A 97 -7.77 -25.58 -13.74
CA THR A 97 -7.95 -26.92 -13.19
C THR A 97 -9.00 -26.97 -12.11
N ALA A 98 -9.05 -26.01 -11.17
CA ALA A 98 -10.07 -25.99 -10.13
C ALA A 98 -11.47 -25.80 -10.69
N CYS A 99 -11.66 -24.87 -11.65
CA CYS A 99 -12.93 -24.69 -12.34
C CYS A 99 -13.34 -25.96 -13.13
N GLY A 100 -12.41 -26.58 -13.84
CA GLY A 100 -12.67 -27.81 -14.62
C GLY A 100 -13.05 -29.00 -13.75
N ILE A 101 -12.32 -29.24 -12.65
CA ILE A 101 -12.64 -30.30 -11.68
C ILE A 101 -14.00 -30.06 -11.03
N THR A 102 -14.30 -28.79 -10.65
CA THR A 102 -15.59 -28.44 -10.07
C THR A 102 -16.73 -28.67 -11.04
N ALA A 103 -16.56 -28.29 -12.31
CA ALA A 103 -17.55 -28.55 -13.37
C ALA A 103 -17.81 -30.06 -13.56
N LEU A 104 -16.73 -30.84 -13.68
CA LEU A 104 -16.82 -32.27 -13.88
C LEU A 104 -17.52 -32.96 -12.71
N ALA A 105 -17.11 -32.68 -11.46
CA ALA A 105 -17.73 -33.26 -10.28
C ALA A 105 -19.23 -32.90 -10.18
N SER A 106 -19.58 -31.63 -10.48
CA SER A 106 -20.97 -31.18 -10.42
C SER A 106 -21.84 -31.82 -11.49
N VAL A 107 -21.31 -32.13 -12.69
CA VAL A 107 -22.06 -32.78 -13.75
C VAL A 107 -22.25 -34.31 -13.48
N LEU A 108 -21.23 -34.95 -12.91
CA LEU A 108 -21.23 -36.40 -12.67
C LEU A 108 -22.22 -36.84 -11.57
N GLU A 109 -22.55 -35.97 -10.62
CA GLU A 109 -23.42 -36.31 -9.45
C GLU A 109 -24.92 -36.07 -9.72
N SER A 110 -25.38 -36.10 -10.95
CA SER A 110 -26.79 -35.95 -11.33
C SER A 110 -27.45 -34.64 -10.86
N PRO A 111 -27.01 -33.47 -11.34
CA PRO A 111 -27.44 -32.16 -10.83
C PRO A 111 -28.97 -31.92 -10.91
N GLY A 112 -29.69 -32.62 -11.78
CA GLY A 112 -31.15 -32.48 -11.88
C GLY A 112 -31.91 -32.96 -10.66
N HIS A 113 -31.36 -33.91 -9.91
CA HIS A 113 -31.98 -34.52 -8.72
C HIS A 113 -31.22 -34.17 -7.41
N ASN A 114 -29.94 -33.81 -7.52
CA ASN A 114 -29.10 -33.51 -6.39
C ASN A 114 -28.74 -32.01 -6.35
N THR A 115 -29.33 -31.26 -5.41
CA THR A 115 -29.01 -29.83 -5.20
C THR A 115 -27.60 -29.59 -4.65
N TRP A 116 -26.92 -30.64 -4.18
CA TRP A 116 -25.53 -30.63 -3.68
C TRP A 116 -24.54 -31.33 -4.62
N SER A 117 -24.93 -31.49 -5.89
CA SER A 117 -24.07 -32.07 -6.92
C SER A 117 -22.73 -31.31 -7.00
N GLY A 118 -21.61 -32.04 -6.87
CA GLY A 118 -20.27 -31.46 -6.79
C GLY A 118 -19.96 -30.75 -5.47
N GLY A 119 -20.81 -30.87 -4.45
CA GLY A 119 -20.70 -30.13 -3.19
C GLY A 119 -19.38 -30.31 -2.46
N LEU A 120 -18.83 -31.52 -2.45
CA LEU A 120 -17.53 -31.82 -1.84
C LEU A 120 -16.39 -31.03 -2.50
N VAL A 121 -16.31 -31.07 -3.81
CA VAL A 121 -15.27 -30.41 -4.60
C VAL A 121 -15.43 -28.90 -4.53
N TYR A 122 -16.65 -28.40 -4.62
CA TYR A 122 -16.99 -26.99 -4.45
C TYR A 122 -16.51 -26.45 -3.11
N LEU A 123 -16.86 -27.11 -1.98
CA LEU A 123 -16.47 -26.70 -0.64
C LEU A 123 -14.93 -26.74 -0.48
N GLY A 124 -14.28 -27.75 -1.03
CA GLY A 124 -12.82 -27.89 -1.02
C GLY A 124 -12.11 -26.72 -1.71
N PHE A 125 -12.51 -26.37 -2.94
CA PHE A 125 -11.90 -25.27 -3.66
C PHE A 125 -12.28 -23.88 -3.11
N MET A 126 -13.46 -23.71 -2.55
CA MET A 126 -13.82 -22.49 -1.80
C MET A 126 -12.90 -22.31 -0.60
N THR A 127 -12.71 -23.35 0.21
CA THR A 127 -11.80 -23.34 1.35
C THR A 127 -10.37 -22.99 0.92
N LEU A 128 -9.85 -23.70 -0.08
CA LEU A 128 -8.48 -23.54 -0.57
C LEU A 128 -8.25 -22.14 -1.16
N GLY A 129 -9.13 -21.68 -2.04
CA GLY A 129 -9.00 -20.37 -2.70
C GLY A 129 -8.99 -19.22 -1.71
N ILE A 130 -9.89 -19.23 -0.72
CA ILE A 130 -9.99 -18.20 0.30
C ILE A 130 -8.80 -18.29 1.30
N ALA A 131 -8.36 -19.50 1.68
CA ALA A 131 -7.19 -19.68 2.55
C ALA A 131 -5.90 -19.17 1.88
N LEU A 132 -5.71 -19.44 0.60
CA LEU A 132 -4.58 -18.92 -0.17
C LEU A 132 -4.63 -17.39 -0.29
N ALA A 133 -5.80 -16.80 -0.46
CA ALA A 133 -5.99 -15.35 -0.45
C ALA A 133 -5.61 -14.75 0.92
N SER A 134 -6.08 -15.34 2.02
CA SER A 134 -5.72 -14.93 3.39
C SER A 134 -4.22 -14.98 3.61
N ARG A 135 -3.57 -16.09 3.22
CA ARG A 135 -2.11 -16.25 3.33
C ARG A 135 -1.34 -15.17 2.55
N ASP A 136 -1.72 -14.93 1.30
CA ASP A 136 -1.01 -13.97 0.46
C ASP A 136 -1.21 -12.53 0.94
N LEU A 137 -2.38 -12.19 1.50
CA LEU A 137 -2.62 -10.92 2.18
C LEU A 137 -1.80 -10.78 3.47
N TRP A 138 -1.66 -11.86 4.25
CA TRP A 138 -0.87 -11.85 5.48
C TRP A 138 0.62 -11.62 5.24
N LEU A 139 1.14 -12.16 4.14
CA LEU A 139 2.54 -12.06 3.73
C LEU A 139 2.89 -10.76 2.99
N LEU A 140 1.97 -9.77 2.93
CA LEU A 140 2.29 -8.44 2.44
C LEU A 140 3.21 -7.70 3.40
N ASP A 141 4.15 -6.94 2.83
CA ASP A 141 5.17 -6.21 3.58
C ASP A 141 4.57 -5.11 4.46
N SER A 142 5.20 -4.76 5.57
CA SER A 142 4.73 -3.78 6.55
C SER A 142 4.67 -2.33 6.04
N SER A 143 5.21 -2.05 4.85
CA SER A 143 5.07 -0.77 4.15
C SER A 143 3.64 -0.48 3.68
N TYR A 144 2.79 -1.51 3.61
CA TYR A 144 1.35 -1.34 3.41
C TYR A 144 0.64 -1.05 4.74
N SER A 145 -0.39 -0.20 4.72
CA SER A 145 -1.19 0.10 5.92
C SER A 145 -1.69 -1.19 6.61
N HIS A 146 -1.95 -1.15 7.90
CA HIS A 146 -2.44 -2.34 8.67
C HIS A 146 -3.76 -2.93 8.16
N VAL A 147 -4.40 -2.29 7.19
CA VAL A 147 -5.66 -2.72 6.56
C VAL A 147 -5.54 -4.10 5.90
N HIS A 148 -4.38 -4.43 5.30
CA HIS A 148 -4.19 -5.75 4.68
C HIS A 148 -4.25 -6.91 5.69
N LYS A 149 -3.83 -6.68 6.95
CA LYS A 149 -3.92 -7.69 8.01
C LYS A 149 -5.37 -7.95 8.43
N SER A 150 -6.21 -6.91 8.49
CA SER A 150 -7.64 -7.08 8.77
C SER A 150 -8.36 -7.85 7.65
N MET A 151 -7.99 -7.60 6.40
CA MET A 151 -8.49 -8.36 5.25
C MET A 151 -8.04 -9.82 5.29
N ALA A 152 -6.78 -10.08 5.64
CA ALA A 152 -6.25 -11.43 5.80
C ALA A 152 -6.99 -12.20 6.90
N LEU A 153 -7.25 -11.56 8.06
CA LEU A 153 -8.02 -12.16 9.16
C LEU A 153 -9.46 -12.47 8.74
N ALA A 154 -10.16 -11.54 8.08
CA ALA A 154 -11.51 -11.76 7.59
C ALA A 154 -11.57 -12.90 6.57
N ALA A 155 -10.65 -12.96 5.62
CA ALA A 155 -10.52 -14.06 4.68
C ALA A 155 -10.18 -15.38 5.38
N GLY A 156 -9.29 -15.37 6.38
CA GLY A 156 -8.93 -16.53 7.19
C GLY A 156 -10.13 -17.09 7.97
N PHE A 157 -10.93 -16.21 8.54
CA PHE A 157 -12.17 -16.59 9.22
C PHE A 157 -13.17 -17.25 8.26
N LEU A 158 -13.35 -16.69 7.06
CA LEU A 158 -14.21 -17.30 6.04
C LEU A 158 -13.67 -18.65 5.57
N ALA A 159 -12.35 -18.79 5.37
CA ALA A 159 -11.74 -20.06 5.03
C ALA A 159 -11.96 -21.13 6.11
N ALA A 160 -11.79 -20.76 7.38
CA ALA A 160 -12.06 -21.64 8.51
C ALA A 160 -13.54 -22.09 8.56
N TYR A 161 -14.47 -21.15 8.30
CA TYR A 161 -15.89 -21.48 8.21
C TYR A 161 -16.18 -22.48 7.09
N TYR A 162 -15.62 -22.26 5.88
CA TYR A 162 -15.80 -23.21 4.77
C TYR A 162 -15.11 -24.55 5.02
N PHE A 163 -13.99 -24.56 5.74
CA PHE A 163 -13.32 -25.80 6.16
C PHE A 163 -14.19 -26.60 7.14
N CYS A 164 -14.74 -25.97 8.17
CA CYS A 164 -15.68 -26.60 9.09
C CYS A 164 -16.92 -27.14 8.36
N ARG A 165 -17.44 -26.36 7.41
CA ARG A 165 -18.56 -26.76 6.56
C ARG A 165 -18.23 -27.99 5.73
N LEU A 166 -17.03 -28.07 5.16
CA LEU A 166 -16.53 -29.24 4.43
C LEU A 166 -16.40 -30.45 5.34
N ALA A 167 -15.82 -30.29 6.55
CA ALA A 167 -15.66 -31.38 7.50
C ALA A 167 -16.99 -31.96 7.94
N VAL A 168 -17.96 -31.12 8.29
CA VAL A 168 -19.31 -31.59 8.67
C VAL A 168 -20.04 -32.22 7.48
N TYR A 169 -19.86 -31.67 6.26
CA TYR A 169 -20.41 -32.28 5.04
C TYR A 169 -19.87 -33.69 4.80
N LEU A 170 -18.59 -33.95 5.06
CA LEU A 170 -17.98 -35.29 4.92
C LEU A 170 -18.52 -36.28 5.94
N VAL A 171 -18.83 -35.83 7.16
CA VAL A 171 -19.29 -36.70 8.27
C VAL A 171 -20.79 -37.00 8.20
N GLU A 172 -21.60 -35.97 8.00
CA GLU A 172 -23.08 -36.07 8.10
C GLU A 172 -23.80 -35.96 6.76
N GLY A 173 -23.09 -35.50 5.70
CA GLY A 173 -23.71 -35.14 4.45
C GLY A 173 -24.55 -33.85 4.52
N PRO A 174 -25.18 -33.44 3.40
CA PRO A 174 -25.93 -32.18 3.31
C PRO A 174 -27.28 -32.22 4.05
N THR A 175 -27.74 -33.38 4.45
CA THR A 175 -29.02 -33.59 5.15
C THR A 175 -28.85 -33.72 6.66
N GLY A 176 -27.61 -33.81 7.15
CA GLY A 176 -27.30 -33.94 8.57
C GLY A 176 -27.81 -32.78 9.43
N PRO A 177 -28.18 -33.04 10.69
CA PRO A 177 -28.74 -32.01 11.56
C PRO A 177 -27.78 -30.85 11.82
N THR A 178 -26.50 -31.14 12.10
CA THR A 178 -25.47 -30.13 12.35
C THR A 178 -25.20 -29.31 11.10
N PHE A 179 -25.15 -29.97 9.91
CA PHE A 179 -24.95 -29.29 8.65
C PHE A 179 -26.10 -28.31 8.36
N ARG A 180 -27.35 -28.74 8.52
CA ARG A 180 -28.53 -27.90 8.27
C ARG A 180 -28.58 -26.70 9.20
N MET A 181 -28.27 -26.91 10.48
CA MET A 181 -28.40 -25.91 11.54
C MET A 181 -27.33 -24.82 11.44
N TYR A 182 -26.07 -25.17 11.20
CA TYR A 182 -24.91 -24.23 11.27
C TYR A 182 -24.24 -23.97 9.94
N PHE A 183 -24.37 -24.86 8.96
CA PHE A 183 -23.64 -24.80 7.68
C PHE A 183 -24.56 -24.84 6.46
N GLY A 184 -25.87 -24.77 6.67
CA GLY A 184 -26.87 -24.71 5.59
C GLY A 184 -26.70 -23.46 4.72
N PRO A 185 -27.35 -23.46 3.54
CA PRO A 185 -27.19 -22.37 2.56
C PRO A 185 -27.56 -20.99 3.12
N SER A 186 -28.57 -20.90 4.00
CA SER A 186 -28.98 -19.61 4.60
C SER A 186 -27.89 -19.02 5.49
N ILE A 187 -27.32 -19.83 6.40
CA ILE A 187 -26.25 -19.39 7.30
C ILE A 187 -25.00 -19.04 6.50
N ALA A 188 -24.63 -19.86 5.50
CA ALA A 188 -23.49 -19.58 4.63
C ALA A 188 -23.67 -18.27 3.85
N SER A 189 -24.86 -17.98 3.36
CA SER A 189 -25.15 -16.71 2.68
C SER A 189 -25.02 -15.51 3.63
N LEU A 190 -25.50 -15.64 4.87
CA LEU A 190 -25.39 -14.59 5.89
C LEU A 190 -23.93 -14.32 6.28
N VAL A 191 -23.15 -15.38 6.57
CA VAL A 191 -21.72 -15.27 6.90
C VAL A 191 -20.96 -14.63 5.73
N THR A 192 -21.22 -15.08 4.52
CA THR A 192 -20.58 -14.54 3.31
C THR A 192 -20.96 -13.07 3.10
N LEU A 193 -22.22 -12.69 3.34
CA LEU A 193 -22.68 -11.30 3.21
C LEU A 193 -21.94 -10.37 4.20
N ILE A 194 -21.87 -10.74 5.46
CA ILE A 194 -21.20 -9.94 6.50
C ILE A 194 -19.73 -9.76 6.17
N LEU A 195 -19.05 -10.86 5.81
CA LEU A 195 -17.62 -10.82 5.49
C LEU A 195 -17.33 -10.10 4.17
N LEU A 196 -18.23 -10.23 3.18
CA LEU A 196 -18.11 -9.48 1.92
C LEU A 196 -18.12 -7.97 2.19
N VAL A 197 -19.03 -7.49 3.03
CA VAL A 197 -19.12 -6.07 3.41
C VAL A 197 -17.85 -5.64 4.16
N ALA A 198 -17.39 -6.41 5.15
CA ALA A 198 -16.20 -6.11 5.93
C ALA A 198 -14.94 -6.04 5.06
N VAL A 199 -14.73 -7.02 4.18
CA VAL A 199 -13.58 -7.03 3.26
C VAL A 199 -13.68 -5.88 2.26
N SER A 200 -14.87 -5.57 1.75
CA SER A 200 -15.07 -4.47 0.81
C SER A 200 -14.76 -3.11 1.43
N PHE A 201 -15.13 -2.90 2.68
CA PHE A 201 -14.76 -1.69 3.41
C PHE A 201 -13.24 -1.55 3.55
N SER A 202 -12.57 -2.64 3.96
CA SER A 202 -11.11 -2.68 4.07
C SER A 202 -10.41 -2.43 2.72
N MET A 203 -10.95 -2.98 1.63
CA MET A 203 -10.46 -2.74 0.27
C MET A 203 -10.57 -1.27 -0.14
N THR A 204 -11.68 -0.61 0.21
CA THR A 204 -11.87 0.82 -0.09
C THR A 204 -10.85 1.67 0.66
N ALA A 205 -10.60 1.36 1.95
CA ALA A 205 -9.57 2.03 2.74
C ALA A 205 -8.19 1.87 2.12
N LEU A 206 -7.79 0.65 1.73
CA LEU A 206 -6.51 0.38 1.07
C LEU A 206 -6.38 1.13 -0.27
N SER A 207 -7.46 1.21 -1.05
CA SER A 207 -7.48 1.95 -2.32
C SER A 207 -7.29 3.45 -2.12
N ASN A 208 -7.90 4.02 -1.08
CA ASN A 208 -7.75 5.44 -0.72
C ASN A 208 -6.32 5.74 -0.25
N ASP A 209 -5.74 4.92 0.61
CA ASP A 209 -4.35 5.07 1.07
C ASP A 209 -3.37 5.08 -0.12
N GLN A 210 -3.54 4.17 -1.06
CA GLN A 210 -2.71 4.14 -2.28
C GLN A 210 -2.91 5.37 -3.17
N LEU A 211 -4.12 5.91 -3.25
CA LEU A 211 -4.38 7.13 -4.01
C LEU A 211 -3.72 8.34 -3.35
N ILE A 212 -3.83 8.47 -2.03
CA ILE A 212 -3.20 9.55 -1.26
C ILE A 212 -1.68 9.51 -1.43
N ASN A 213 -1.07 8.33 -1.31
CA ASN A 213 0.38 8.16 -1.48
C ASN A 213 0.82 8.55 -2.90
N ARG A 214 0.10 8.12 -3.95
CA ARG A 214 0.40 8.51 -5.34
C ARG A 214 0.23 10.00 -5.60
N LEU A 215 -0.71 10.66 -4.96
CA LEU A 215 -0.87 12.12 -5.07
C LEU A 215 0.27 12.85 -4.37
N SER A 216 0.72 12.36 -3.21
CA SER A 216 1.89 12.87 -2.49
C SER A 216 3.20 12.69 -3.27
N GLU A 217 3.38 11.54 -3.92
CA GLU A 217 4.54 11.26 -4.79
C GLU A 217 4.55 12.13 -6.07
N ARG A 218 3.37 12.50 -6.60
CA ARG A 218 3.26 13.39 -7.77
C ARG A 218 3.56 14.85 -7.47
N ALA A 219 3.45 15.28 -6.22
CA ALA A 219 3.95 16.57 -5.80
C ALA A 219 5.47 16.47 -5.63
N ALA A 220 6.25 16.69 -6.71
CA ALA A 220 7.72 16.58 -6.69
C ALA A 220 8.38 17.61 -5.76
N ARG A 221 7.65 18.64 -5.39
CA ARG A 221 8.16 19.77 -4.60
C ARG A 221 7.37 19.97 -3.31
N ASP A 222 8.04 20.50 -2.30
CA ASP A 222 7.43 20.98 -1.07
C ASP A 222 6.62 22.26 -1.35
N ASN A 223 5.36 22.29 -0.92
CA ASN A 223 4.44 23.39 -1.23
C ASN A 223 4.83 24.73 -0.59
N LEU A 224 5.54 24.70 0.53
CA LEU A 224 5.94 25.90 1.24
C LEU A 224 7.23 26.49 0.67
N THR A 225 8.23 25.65 0.44
CA THR A 225 9.59 26.09 0.08
C THR A 225 9.90 26.01 -1.41
N GLY A 226 9.08 25.28 -2.19
CA GLY A 226 9.33 25.04 -3.63
C GLY A 226 10.52 24.09 -3.92
N LEU A 227 11.25 23.64 -2.92
CA LEU A 227 12.35 22.67 -3.03
C LEU A 227 11.82 21.26 -3.31
N LEU A 228 12.69 20.31 -3.61
CA LEU A 228 12.29 18.92 -3.71
C LEU A 228 11.70 18.46 -2.35
N ASN A 229 10.61 17.73 -2.37
CA ASN A 229 10.15 17.07 -1.16
C ASN A 229 11.06 15.86 -0.86
N ARG A 230 10.98 15.33 0.38
CA ARG A 230 11.83 14.22 0.82
C ARG A 230 11.80 13.02 -0.13
N GLY A 231 10.62 12.60 -0.60
CA GLY A 231 10.48 11.43 -1.49
C GLY A 231 11.20 11.64 -2.82
N THR A 232 10.94 12.75 -3.48
CA THR A 232 11.58 13.08 -4.76
C THR A 232 13.08 13.29 -4.62
N PHE A 233 13.53 13.94 -3.52
CA PHE A 233 14.96 14.07 -3.24
C PHE A 233 15.64 12.70 -3.14
N MET A 234 15.09 11.78 -2.34
CA MET A 234 15.65 10.44 -2.15
C MET A 234 15.75 9.66 -3.47
N ASP A 235 14.72 9.72 -4.32
CA ASP A 235 14.69 9.06 -5.61
C ASP A 235 15.73 9.61 -6.58
N LEU A 236 15.87 10.93 -6.65
CA LEU A 236 16.85 11.58 -7.53
C LEU A 236 18.28 11.42 -7.01
N ALA A 237 18.49 11.53 -5.70
CA ALA A 237 19.78 11.34 -5.07
C ALA A 237 20.31 9.90 -5.26
N THR A 238 19.47 8.89 -5.10
CA THR A 238 19.83 7.49 -5.34
C THR A 238 20.30 7.29 -6.79
N LYS A 239 19.55 7.80 -7.77
CA LYS A 239 19.91 7.70 -9.20
C LYS A 239 21.20 8.43 -9.53
N GLU A 240 21.38 9.60 -8.93
CA GLU A 240 22.60 10.39 -9.16
C GLU A 240 23.84 9.72 -8.54
N LEU A 241 23.72 9.15 -7.35
CA LEU A 241 24.81 8.38 -6.74
C LEU A 241 25.15 7.11 -7.53
N GLU A 242 24.17 6.40 -8.08
CA GLU A 242 24.41 5.28 -9.00
C GLU A 242 25.18 5.73 -10.25
N ARG A 243 24.84 6.90 -10.83
CA ARG A 243 25.56 7.49 -11.96
C ARG A 243 27.01 7.85 -11.60
N LEU A 244 27.22 8.49 -10.45
CA LEU A 244 28.56 8.88 -9.98
C LEU A 244 29.45 7.68 -9.68
N ARG A 245 28.88 6.58 -9.18
CA ARG A 245 29.58 5.30 -9.01
C ARG A 245 30.16 4.78 -10.33
N THR A 246 29.42 4.89 -11.45
CA THR A 246 29.90 4.42 -12.76
C THR A 246 31.02 5.29 -13.32
N THR A 247 31.10 6.56 -12.91
CA THR A 247 32.12 7.52 -13.35
C THR A 247 33.25 7.72 -12.33
N ASN A 248 33.24 6.98 -11.24
CA ASN A 248 34.21 7.09 -10.15
C ASN A 248 34.34 8.53 -9.62
N SER A 249 33.23 9.24 -9.52
CA SER A 249 33.17 10.65 -9.13
C SER A 249 32.67 10.76 -7.67
N VAL A 250 33.21 11.75 -6.95
CA VAL A 250 32.83 12.03 -5.56
C VAL A 250 31.50 12.79 -5.49
N ALA A 251 30.82 12.70 -4.34
CA ALA A 251 29.72 13.56 -3.99
C ALA A 251 29.76 13.90 -2.49
N SER A 252 29.24 15.06 -2.13
CA SER A 252 29.03 15.43 -0.74
C SER A 252 27.54 15.58 -0.45
N LEU A 253 27.17 15.28 0.79
CA LEU A 253 25.83 15.47 1.31
C LEU A 253 25.86 16.39 2.53
N ILE A 254 24.94 17.34 2.56
CA ILE A 254 24.73 18.27 3.69
C ILE A 254 23.35 18.00 4.26
N LEU A 255 23.27 17.81 5.56
CA LEU A 255 22.03 17.98 6.35
C LEU A 255 22.10 19.31 7.07
N ALA A 256 21.03 20.08 7.01
CA ALA A 256 20.89 21.38 7.65
C ALA A 256 19.61 21.42 8.49
N ASP A 257 19.66 22.09 9.62
CA ASP A 257 18.53 22.24 10.54
C ASP A 257 18.51 23.66 11.10
N LEU A 258 17.33 24.30 11.07
CA LEU A 258 17.14 25.66 11.59
C LEU A 258 17.14 25.65 13.12
N ASP A 259 18.13 26.25 13.73
CA ASP A 259 18.31 26.27 15.18
C ASP A 259 17.13 26.95 15.88
N HIS A 260 16.61 26.34 16.95
CA HIS A 260 15.52 26.89 17.73
C HIS A 260 14.24 27.27 16.95
N PHE A 261 13.98 26.62 15.82
CA PHE A 261 12.85 26.92 14.96
C PHE A 261 11.50 26.91 15.70
N LYS A 262 11.32 26.00 16.66
CA LYS A 262 10.14 25.96 17.50
C LYS A 262 9.95 27.25 18.31
N ALA A 263 11.02 27.84 18.81
CA ALA A 263 10.94 29.08 19.57
C ALA A 263 10.45 30.26 18.70
N ILE A 264 10.85 30.29 17.41
CA ILE A 264 10.36 31.30 16.46
C ILE A 264 8.82 31.13 16.25
N ASN A 265 8.36 29.89 16.08
CA ASN A 265 6.91 29.65 15.96
C ASN A 265 6.15 30.05 17.22
N ASP A 266 6.71 29.73 18.41
CA ASP A 266 6.07 29.99 19.69
C ASP A 266 6.03 31.51 20.02
N GLU A 267 7.05 32.27 19.59
CA GLU A 267 7.19 33.71 19.88
C GLU A 267 6.56 34.61 18.83
N TYR A 268 6.71 34.28 17.52
CA TYR A 268 6.30 35.12 16.40
C TYR A 268 5.19 34.52 15.54
N GLY A 269 4.74 33.29 15.90
CA GLY A 269 3.67 32.58 15.18
C GLY A 269 4.16 31.80 13.96
N HIS A 270 3.32 30.88 13.48
CA HIS A 270 3.66 29.98 12.36
C HIS A 270 3.99 30.71 11.05
N ALA A 271 3.41 31.88 10.81
CA ALA A 271 3.73 32.67 9.62
C ALA A 271 5.19 33.14 9.58
N ALA A 272 5.76 33.46 10.75
CA ALA A 272 7.17 33.83 10.85
C ALA A 272 8.09 32.60 10.64
N GLY A 273 7.71 31.42 11.14
CA GLY A 273 8.40 30.17 10.89
C GLY A 273 8.36 29.80 9.40
N ASP A 274 7.21 29.95 8.75
CA ASP A 274 7.06 29.70 7.31
C ASP A 274 7.96 30.65 6.48
N ALA A 275 8.02 31.93 6.84
CA ALA A 275 8.91 32.90 6.21
C ALA A 275 10.40 32.54 6.39
N ALA A 276 10.80 32.06 7.57
CA ALA A 276 12.16 31.60 7.83
C ALA A 276 12.52 30.38 6.97
N LEU A 277 11.61 29.42 6.83
CA LEU A 277 11.81 28.24 5.96
C LEU A 277 11.94 28.63 4.49
N GLN A 278 11.13 29.57 4.02
CA GLN A 278 11.19 30.10 2.66
C GLN A 278 12.49 30.86 2.39
N ALA A 279 12.92 31.71 3.33
CA ALA A 279 14.18 32.42 3.23
C ALA A 279 15.38 31.48 3.16
N PHE A 280 15.40 30.42 3.97
CA PHE A 280 16.43 29.39 3.92
C PHE A 280 16.42 28.62 2.60
N ALA A 281 15.27 28.28 2.06
CA ALA A 281 15.13 27.62 0.77
C ALA A 281 15.68 28.46 -0.38
N VAL A 282 15.43 29.78 -0.39
CA VAL A 282 16.00 30.73 -1.35
C VAL A 282 17.50 30.76 -1.22
N ALA A 283 18.04 30.93 0.00
CA ALA A 283 19.48 30.95 0.25
C ALA A 283 20.18 29.66 -0.22
N CYS A 284 19.57 28.51 -0.01
CA CYS A 284 20.07 27.24 -0.54
C CYS A 284 20.12 27.25 -2.07
N THR A 285 19.03 27.66 -2.72
CA THR A 285 18.92 27.65 -4.20
C THR A 285 19.92 28.60 -4.86
N GLU A 286 20.19 29.75 -4.25
CA GLU A 286 21.15 30.73 -4.74
C GLU A 286 22.62 30.30 -4.56
N SER A 287 22.89 29.44 -3.58
CA SER A 287 24.23 29.01 -3.23
C SER A 287 24.69 27.71 -3.95
N VAL A 288 23.79 27.00 -4.64
CA VAL A 288 24.07 25.73 -5.31
C VAL A 288 23.98 25.85 -6.83
N ARG A 289 24.48 24.84 -7.55
CA ARG A 289 24.42 24.75 -9.00
C ARG A 289 23.11 24.10 -9.44
N SER A 290 22.73 24.25 -10.69
CA SER A 290 21.57 23.57 -11.29
C SER A 290 21.67 22.03 -11.32
N THR A 291 22.89 21.49 -11.16
CA THR A 291 23.17 20.05 -11.06
C THR A 291 23.04 19.50 -9.65
N ASP A 292 23.02 20.38 -8.65
CA ASP A 292 22.94 20.00 -7.25
C ASP A 292 21.46 19.77 -6.86
N LEU A 293 21.20 18.83 -5.96
CA LEU A 293 19.87 18.54 -5.49
C LEU A 293 19.65 19.20 -4.12
N VAL A 294 18.55 19.91 -3.98
CA VAL A 294 18.13 20.53 -2.70
C VAL A 294 16.71 20.10 -2.38
N GLY A 295 16.51 19.61 -1.16
CA GLY A 295 15.21 19.13 -0.70
C GLY A 295 14.91 19.53 0.74
N ARG A 296 13.62 19.62 1.06
CA ARG A 296 13.14 19.70 2.44
C ARG A 296 12.98 18.28 2.97
N TYR A 297 13.76 17.93 3.98
CA TYR A 297 13.86 16.57 4.51
C TYR A 297 12.86 16.29 5.64
N GLY A 298 12.61 17.33 6.48
CA GLY A 298 11.67 17.28 7.60
C GLY A 298 10.95 18.62 7.81
N GLY A 299 10.43 18.85 9.00
CA GLY A 299 9.74 20.08 9.35
C GLY A 299 10.62 21.32 9.18
N GLU A 300 11.80 21.30 9.79
CA GLU A 300 12.81 22.37 9.80
C GLU A 300 14.17 21.89 9.27
N GLU A 301 14.18 20.67 8.67
CA GLU A 301 15.37 20.00 8.16
C GLU A 301 15.44 20.06 6.64
N PHE A 302 16.63 20.32 6.12
CA PHE A 302 16.92 20.38 4.69
C PHE A 302 18.10 19.48 4.34
N ILE A 303 18.11 19.00 3.11
CA ILE A 303 19.12 18.09 2.60
C ILE A 303 19.62 18.55 1.25
N LEU A 304 20.94 18.52 1.05
CA LEU A 304 21.58 18.86 -0.22
C LEU A 304 22.50 17.73 -0.66
N LEU A 305 22.43 17.33 -1.92
CA LEU A 305 23.42 16.46 -2.55
C LEU A 305 24.19 17.27 -3.60
N LEU A 306 25.52 17.24 -3.50
CA LEU A 306 26.44 18.02 -4.31
C LEU A 306 27.32 17.08 -5.16
N PRO A 307 26.88 16.68 -6.36
CA PRO A 307 27.66 15.84 -7.26
C PRO A 307 29.00 16.48 -7.65
N GLY A 308 30.09 15.72 -7.58
CA GLY A 308 31.43 16.18 -7.90
C GLY A 308 32.06 17.18 -6.90
N ALA A 309 31.42 17.37 -5.74
CA ALA A 309 31.93 18.23 -4.69
C ALA A 309 32.69 17.44 -3.61
N SER A 310 33.82 17.93 -3.16
CA SER A 310 34.52 17.43 -1.98
C SER A 310 33.85 17.93 -0.69
N GLN A 311 34.22 17.34 0.45
CA GLN A 311 33.71 17.74 1.74
C GLN A 311 34.05 19.21 2.07
N GLU A 312 35.27 19.70 1.69
CA GLU A 312 35.66 21.09 1.83
C GLU A 312 34.79 22.03 1.00
N ARG A 313 34.42 21.61 -0.22
CA ARG A 313 33.53 22.41 -1.08
C ARG A 313 32.12 22.47 -0.47
N ALA A 314 31.63 21.40 0.11
CA ALA A 314 30.34 21.39 0.79
C ALA A 314 30.29 22.33 1.99
N GLU A 315 31.37 22.44 2.77
CA GLU A 315 31.47 23.43 3.87
C GLU A 315 31.44 24.88 3.35
N ILE A 316 32.12 25.15 2.23
CA ILE A 316 32.09 26.48 1.63
C ILE A 316 30.65 26.81 1.21
N ILE A 317 29.94 25.88 0.62
CA ILE A 317 28.53 26.06 0.25
C ILE A 317 27.64 26.31 1.47
N ALA A 318 27.82 25.56 2.56
CA ALA A 318 27.09 25.80 3.81
C ALA A 318 27.38 27.21 4.40
N ALA A 319 28.63 27.68 4.31
CA ALA A 319 29.00 29.04 4.71
C ALA A 319 28.40 30.11 3.78
N ASP A 320 28.32 29.84 2.47
CA ASP A 320 27.68 30.74 1.50
C ASP A 320 26.17 30.85 1.74
N ILE A 321 25.51 29.74 2.06
CA ILE A 321 24.09 29.72 2.47
C ILE A 321 23.87 30.60 3.70
N ASN A 322 24.70 30.48 4.73
CA ASN A 322 24.61 31.31 5.92
C ASN A 322 24.80 32.79 5.61
N ARG A 323 25.69 33.11 4.68
CA ARG A 323 25.94 34.51 4.26
C ARG A 323 24.76 35.08 3.49
N SER A 324 24.18 34.33 2.56
CA SER A 324 22.97 34.72 1.85
C SER A 324 21.81 34.95 2.81
N LEU A 325 21.62 34.02 3.77
CA LEU A 325 20.59 34.11 4.78
C LEU A 325 20.73 35.35 5.69
N ALA A 326 21.96 35.67 6.09
CA ALA A 326 22.24 36.88 6.87
C ALA A 326 21.92 38.18 6.08
N THR A 327 22.08 38.16 4.79
CA THR A 327 21.72 39.30 3.92
C THR A 327 20.20 39.46 3.80
N ALA A 328 19.45 38.37 3.65
CA ALA A 328 17.99 38.38 3.62
C ALA A 328 17.39 38.95 4.92
N LYS A 329 17.95 38.58 6.08
CA LYS A 329 17.55 39.10 7.41
C LYS A 329 17.57 40.64 7.52
N ASN A 330 18.49 41.27 6.82
CA ASN A 330 18.68 42.73 6.90
C ASN A 330 17.74 43.52 5.96
N VAL A 331 17.11 42.84 4.99
CA VAL A 331 16.27 43.49 3.98
C VAL A 331 14.79 43.44 4.36
N ASP A 332 14.31 42.32 4.92
CA ASP A 332 12.88 42.04 5.05
C ASP A 332 12.37 42.04 6.52
N ASP A 333 13.22 42.36 7.50
CA ASP A 333 12.91 42.32 8.96
C ASP A 333 12.33 40.95 9.41
N ILE A 334 12.78 39.87 8.76
CA ILE A 334 12.35 38.50 9.05
C ILE A 334 13.17 37.94 10.20
N HIS A 335 12.51 37.28 11.16
CA HIS A 335 13.22 36.54 12.23
C HIS A 335 13.79 35.23 11.71
N ILE A 336 15.04 35.28 11.24
CA ILE A 336 15.74 34.15 10.70
C ILE A 336 16.61 33.50 11.77
N PRO A 337 16.43 32.19 12.08
CA PRO A 337 17.29 31.49 13.04
C PRO A 337 18.70 31.26 12.47
N THR A 338 19.62 30.89 13.32
CA THR A 338 20.88 30.28 12.90
C THR A 338 20.65 28.87 12.39
N VAL A 339 21.62 28.31 11.70
CA VAL A 339 21.50 26.97 11.08
C VAL A 339 22.72 26.14 11.48
N SER A 340 22.45 24.89 11.87
CA SER A 340 23.46 23.87 12.09
C SER A 340 23.55 22.94 10.90
N TYR A 341 24.77 22.50 10.55
CA TYR A 341 25.01 21.64 9.38
C TYR A 341 25.86 20.43 9.75
N GLY A 342 25.48 19.27 9.22
CA GLY A 342 26.31 18.08 9.16
C GLY A 342 26.71 17.78 7.73
N VAL A 343 28.01 17.58 7.47
CA VAL A 343 28.55 17.38 6.12
C VAL A 343 29.28 16.05 6.04
N THR A 344 28.99 15.27 4.99
CA THR A 344 29.72 14.04 4.65
C THR A 344 30.06 14.01 3.18
N ALA A 345 31.00 13.15 2.79
CA ALA A 345 31.34 12.89 1.39
C ALA A 345 31.36 11.38 1.12
N THR A 346 31.21 11.01 -0.14
CA THR A 346 31.34 9.61 -0.56
C THR A 346 32.80 9.15 -0.47
N GLU A 347 33.02 7.95 0.07
CA GLU A 347 34.25 7.20 -0.15
C GLU A 347 34.08 6.32 -1.41
N PHE A 348 35.17 6.12 -2.17
CA PHE A 348 35.17 5.54 -3.52
C PHE A 348 34.53 4.14 -3.62
N ASP A 349 34.46 3.35 -2.53
CA ASP A 349 34.00 1.95 -2.56
C ASP A 349 32.59 1.71 -1.99
N ALA A 350 31.98 2.65 -1.27
CA ALA A 350 30.71 2.49 -0.60
C ALA A 350 29.79 3.71 -0.78
N VAL A 351 29.21 3.86 -1.97
CA VAL A 351 28.22 4.91 -2.24
C VAL A 351 26.84 4.43 -1.86
N ASP A 352 26.48 4.58 -0.59
CA ASP A 352 25.11 4.32 -0.09
C ASP A 352 24.52 5.62 0.48
N LEU A 353 23.41 6.06 -0.11
CA LEU A 353 22.69 7.26 0.34
C LEU A 353 22.27 7.16 1.81
N THR A 354 21.87 6.01 2.27
CA THR A 354 21.44 5.77 3.65
C THR A 354 22.60 5.96 4.63
N ALA A 355 23.77 5.41 4.28
CA ALA A 355 24.98 5.58 5.07
C ALA A 355 25.44 7.05 5.09
N MET A 356 25.39 7.76 3.97
CA MET A 356 25.71 9.19 3.89
C MET A 356 24.78 10.03 4.78
N ILE A 357 23.47 9.76 4.72
CA ILE A 357 22.50 10.46 5.58
C ILE A 357 22.79 10.20 7.06
N ALA A 358 23.06 8.97 7.45
CA ALA A 358 23.38 8.62 8.83
C ALA A 358 24.66 9.32 9.32
N ALA A 359 25.70 9.41 8.49
CA ALA A 359 26.93 10.10 8.81
C ALA A 359 26.73 11.62 8.93
N ALA A 360 25.96 12.22 8.02
CA ALA A 360 25.63 13.64 8.07
C ALA A 360 24.74 13.98 9.28
N ASP A 361 23.80 13.09 9.67
CA ASP A 361 22.94 13.25 10.85
C ASP A 361 23.77 13.24 12.15
N ALA A 362 24.71 12.30 12.28
CA ALA A 362 25.63 12.25 13.41
C ALA A 362 26.46 13.55 13.52
N ALA A 363 26.98 14.07 12.40
CA ALA A 363 27.71 15.34 12.36
C ALA A 363 26.80 16.54 12.68
N LEU A 364 25.55 16.56 12.22
CA LEU A 364 24.57 17.58 12.56
C LEU A 364 24.23 17.57 14.06
N TYR A 365 24.07 16.39 14.64
CA TYR A 365 23.88 16.24 16.09
C TYR A 365 25.07 16.78 16.87
N GLU A 366 26.31 16.53 16.42
CA GLU A 366 27.53 17.11 17.02
C GLU A 366 27.55 18.64 16.89
N ALA A 367 27.18 19.20 15.72
CA ALA A 367 27.04 20.65 15.53
C ALA A 367 26.09 21.27 16.53
N LYS A 368 24.93 20.65 16.76
CA LYS A 368 23.94 21.09 17.75
C LYS A 368 24.48 21.00 19.20
N SER A 369 25.23 19.95 19.54
CA SER A 369 25.79 19.72 20.86
C SER A 369 26.93 20.71 21.21
N LEU A 370 27.73 21.10 20.20
CA LEU A 370 28.84 22.05 20.34
C LEU A 370 28.40 23.52 20.42
N GLY A 371 27.10 23.82 20.47
CA GLY A 371 26.56 25.18 20.63
C GLY A 371 25.92 25.74 19.37
N ARG A 372 25.54 24.90 18.40
CA ARG A 372 24.80 25.28 17.15
C ARG A 372 25.54 26.29 16.25
N ASN A 373 24.83 26.80 15.22
CA ASN A 373 25.31 27.81 14.28
C ASN A 373 26.71 27.49 13.70
N ARG A 374 26.87 26.25 13.23
CA ARG A 374 28.15 25.76 12.71
C ARG A 374 27.99 24.59 11.74
N VAL A 375 29.08 24.36 11.02
CA VAL A 375 29.26 23.19 10.19
C VAL A 375 30.15 22.18 10.89
N VAL A 376 29.76 20.90 10.92
CA VAL A 376 30.60 19.80 11.40
C VAL A 376 30.74 18.77 10.31
N ARG A 377 31.94 18.23 10.13
CA ARG A 377 32.25 17.13 9.20
C ARG A 377 31.98 15.81 9.87
N ALA A 378 31.36 14.91 9.16
CA ALA A 378 31.40 13.51 9.56
C ALA A 378 32.84 13.00 9.51
N SER A 379 33.29 12.37 10.59
CA SER A 379 34.59 11.72 10.59
C SER A 379 34.59 10.56 9.60
N PRO A 380 35.65 10.31 8.83
CA PRO A 380 35.78 9.08 8.06
C PRO A 380 35.59 7.89 9.01
N HIS A 381 34.79 6.91 8.61
CA HIS A 381 34.67 5.68 9.40
C HIS A 381 36.06 5.02 9.52
N ALA A 382 36.54 4.89 10.77
CA ALA A 382 37.75 4.12 11.08
C ALA A 382 37.52 2.63 10.86
#